data_bbb8c29e17040091e3025c21b628d4af
#
_entry.id   bbb8c29e17040091e3025c21b628d4af
#
_cell.length_a   1.000
_cell.length_b   1.000
_cell.length_c   1.000
_cell.angle_alpha   90.00
_cell.angle_beta   90.00
_cell.angle_gamma   90.00
#
_symmetry.space_group_name_H-M   'P 1'
#
loop_
_entity.id
_entity.type
_entity.pdbx_description
1 polymer ?
#
loop_
_entity_poly.entity_id
_entity_poly.type
_entity_poly.pdbx_seq_one_letter_code
_entity_poly.pdbx_strand_id
1 'polypeptide(L)'
;MRLGYTVVPKELKCGEVSLNAMWARRHGTKFNGAPYIVQRAGEAVYSEAGKTQLKEQVAYYMKNAKAIKQGLRDAGYTVFGGVNAPYIWLKTPGEMTSWEFFDDLLARANVVGNTWFRIRTER
;
A
#
# COMPACT_ATOMS: atom_id res chain seq x y z
N MET A 1 8.20 -1.17 -8.76
CA MET A 1 7.39 -0.75 -9.92
C MET A 1 5.96 -0.51 -9.45
N ARG A 2 5.29 0.52 -9.98
CA ARG A 2 3.85 0.76 -9.75
C ARG A 2 3.15 0.76 -11.09
N LEU A 3 2.20 -0.13 -11.27
CA LEU A 3 1.35 -0.25 -12.45
C LEU A 3 -0.05 -0.59 -11.98
N GLY A 4 -1.04 0.13 -12.50
CA GLY A 4 -2.45 -0.17 -12.32
C GLY A 4 -3.14 -0.32 -13.66
N TYR A 5 -4.27 -0.98 -13.68
CA TYR A 5 -5.12 -1.07 -14.85
C TYR A 5 -6.59 -0.83 -14.48
N THR A 6 -7.35 -0.38 -15.46
CA THR A 6 -8.79 -0.19 -15.34
C THR A 6 -9.48 -0.96 -16.44
N VAL A 7 -10.45 -1.77 -16.09
CA VAL A 7 -11.31 -2.49 -17.03
C VAL A 7 -12.65 -1.76 -17.11
N VAL A 8 -12.98 -1.25 -18.29
CA VAL A 8 -14.28 -0.64 -18.57
C VAL A 8 -14.96 -1.47 -19.63
N PRO A 9 -15.95 -2.30 -19.30
CA PRO A 9 -16.69 -3.11 -20.28
C PRO A 9 -17.32 -2.24 -21.38
N LYS A 10 -17.35 -2.75 -22.61
CA LYS A 10 -17.88 -2.02 -23.77
C LYS A 10 -19.40 -1.80 -23.67
N GLU A 11 -20.07 -2.64 -22.94
CA GLU A 11 -21.53 -2.64 -22.71
C GLU A 11 -21.96 -1.54 -21.73
N LEU A 12 -21.04 -1.00 -20.93
CA LEU A 12 -21.34 0.04 -19.97
C LEU A 12 -21.64 1.37 -20.67
N LYS A 13 -22.86 1.86 -20.43
CA LYS A 13 -23.34 3.14 -20.95
C LYS A 13 -23.91 4.00 -19.83
N CYS A 14 -23.90 5.31 -20.04
CA CYS A 14 -24.68 6.29 -19.29
C CYS A 14 -25.60 7.01 -20.30
N GLY A 15 -26.87 6.66 -20.32
CA GLY A 15 -27.75 6.99 -21.43
C GLY A 15 -27.23 6.39 -22.75
N GLU A 16 -27.09 7.19 -23.80
CA GLU A 16 -26.55 6.76 -25.08
C GLU A 16 -25.00 6.80 -25.14
N VAL A 17 -24.34 7.24 -24.07
CA VAL A 17 -22.89 7.47 -24.08
C VAL A 17 -22.14 6.23 -23.60
N SER A 18 -21.19 5.71 -24.42
CA SER A 18 -20.30 4.61 -24.05
C SER A 18 -19.25 5.07 -23.06
N LEU A 19 -19.24 4.50 -21.86
CA LEU A 19 -18.20 4.78 -20.85
C LEU A 19 -16.82 4.28 -21.27
N ASN A 20 -16.76 3.15 -22.01
CA ASN A 20 -15.53 2.63 -22.55
C ASN A 20 -14.88 3.62 -23.54
N ALA A 21 -15.65 4.16 -24.48
CA ALA A 21 -15.15 5.14 -25.46
C ALA A 21 -14.69 6.43 -24.77
N MET A 22 -15.43 6.93 -23.79
CA MET A 22 -15.05 8.11 -23.02
C MET A 22 -13.76 7.87 -22.24
N TRP A 23 -13.64 6.72 -21.59
CA TRP A 23 -12.44 6.37 -20.84
C TRP A 23 -11.21 6.23 -21.75
N ALA A 24 -11.37 5.54 -22.87
CA ALA A 24 -10.29 5.37 -23.86
C ALA A 24 -9.77 6.73 -24.36
N ARG A 25 -10.69 7.65 -24.72
CA ARG A 25 -10.33 9.01 -25.14
C ARG A 25 -9.61 9.78 -24.04
N ARG A 26 -10.17 9.78 -22.82
CA ARG A 26 -9.55 10.47 -21.67
C ARG A 26 -8.18 9.93 -21.36
N HIS A 27 -8.05 8.61 -21.29
CA HIS A 27 -6.77 7.96 -20.99
C HIS A 27 -5.71 8.25 -22.07
N GLY A 28 -6.06 8.07 -23.34
CA GLY A 28 -5.15 8.35 -24.46
C GLY A 28 -4.76 9.81 -24.60
N THR A 29 -5.67 10.75 -24.26
CA THR A 29 -5.38 12.19 -24.37
C THR A 29 -4.55 12.72 -23.18
N LYS A 30 -4.82 12.22 -21.96
CA LYS A 30 -4.23 12.77 -20.74
C LYS A 30 -2.96 12.04 -20.30
N PHE A 31 -2.88 10.73 -20.51
CA PHE A 31 -1.83 9.89 -19.95
C PHE A 31 -0.96 9.15 -20.98
N ASN A 32 -1.43 8.99 -22.19
CA ASN A 32 -0.76 8.23 -23.29
C ASN A 32 -0.40 6.76 -22.93
N GLY A 33 -0.92 6.26 -21.81
CA GLY A 33 -0.61 4.91 -21.32
C GLY A 33 0.71 4.80 -20.54
N ALA A 34 0.96 3.63 -20.01
CA ALA A 34 2.22 3.32 -19.32
C ALA A 34 3.32 2.98 -20.34
N PRO A 35 4.61 3.25 -20.02
CA PRO A 35 5.73 2.82 -20.87
C PRO A 35 5.69 1.31 -21.13
N TYR A 36 6.04 0.92 -22.35
CA TYR A 36 5.97 -0.50 -22.79
C TYR A 36 6.74 -1.45 -21.86
N ILE A 37 7.93 -1.07 -21.42
CA ILE A 37 8.73 -1.88 -20.51
C ILE A 37 8.03 -2.14 -19.17
N VAL A 38 7.26 -1.16 -18.68
CA VAL A 38 6.46 -1.29 -17.44
C VAL A 38 5.28 -2.23 -17.65
N GLN A 39 4.66 -2.18 -18.83
CA GLN A 39 3.58 -3.11 -19.20
C GLN A 39 4.09 -4.55 -19.26
N ARG A 40 5.25 -4.78 -19.91
CA ARG A 40 5.88 -6.11 -19.98
C ARG A 40 6.28 -6.64 -18.60
N ALA A 41 6.79 -5.75 -17.74
CA ALA A 41 7.09 -6.12 -16.36
C ALA A 41 5.82 -6.47 -15.56
N GLY A 42 4.70 -5.78 -15.81
CA GLY A 42 3.39 -6.13 -15.23
C GLY A 42 2.91 -7.51 -15.69
N GLU A 43 3.05 -7.82 -16.96
CA GLU A 43 2.71 -9.15 -17.50
C GLU A 43 3.57 -10.26 -16.90
N ALA A 44 4.88 -10.03 -16.74
CA ALA A 44 5.80 -11.00 -16.17
C ALA A 44 5.43 -11.45 -14.75
N VAL A 45 4.73 -10.62 -13.97
CA VAL A 45 4.21 -10.97 -12.63
C VAL A 45 3.24 -12.16 -12.69
N TYR A 46 2.53 -12.33 -13.79
CA TYR A 46 1.55 -13.42 -13.97
C TYR A 46 2.17 -14.70 -14.54
N SER A 47 3.43 -14.70 -14.92
CA SER A 47 4.15 -15.94 -15.28
C SER A 47 4.32 -16.85 -14.04
N GLU A 48 4.58 -18.14 -14.25
CA GLU A 48 4.80 -19.07 -13.13
C GLU A 48 6.01 -18.66 -12.27
N ALA A 49 7.10 -18.22 -12.90
CA ALA A 49 8.27 -17.70 -12.20
C ALA A 49 7.93 -16.41 -11.41
N GLY A 50 7.19 -15.48 -12.03
CA GLY A 50 6.77 -14.24 -11.38
C GLY A 50 5.86 -14.47 -10.18
N LYS A 51 4.91 -15.38 -10.30
CA LYS A 51 4.02 -15.78 -9.18
C LYS A 51 4.81 -16.39 -8.02
N THR A 52 5.79 -17.25 -8.31
CA THR A 52 6.63 -17.86 -7.28
C THR A 52 7.46 -16.81 -6.55
N GLN A 53 8.17 -15.96 -7.28
CA GLN A 53 8.96 -14.87 -6.70
C GLN A 53 8.12 -13.90 -5.87
N LEU A 54 6.91 -13.58 -6.36
CA LEU A 54 6.00 -12.69 -5.62
C LEU A 54 5.55 -13.32 -4.29
N LYS A 55 5.21 -14.62 -4.29
CA LYS A 55 4.85 -15.34 -3.07
C LYS A 55 5.99 -15.35 -2.05
N GLU A 56 7.21 -15.61 -2.48
CA GLU A 56 8.40 -15.60 -1.63
C GLU A 56 8.65 -14.22 -1.03
N GLN A 57 8.55 -13.17 -1.86
CA GLN A 57 8.72 -11.79 -1.41
C GLN A 57 7.65 -11.38 -0.38
N VAL A 58 6.38 -11.70 -0.65
CA VAL A 58 5.29 -11.42 0.29
C VAL A 58 5.48 -12.21 1.58
N ALA A 59 5.86 -13.48 1.51
CA ALA A 59 6.13 -14.30 2.69
C ALA A 59 7.26 -13.71 3.55
N TYR A 60 8.31 -13.19 2.93
CA TYR A 60 9.39 -12.48 3.63
C TYR A 60 8.89 -11.25 4.40
N TYR A 61 8.11 -10.38 3.75
CA TYR A 61 7.54 -9.22 4.42
C TYR A 61 6.57 -9.59 5.54
N MET A 62 5.75 -10.62 5.35
CA MET A 62 4.83 -11.08 6.38
C MET A 62 5.55 -11.74 7.57
N LYS A 63 6.66 -12.42 7.34
CA LYS A 63 7.53 -12.94 8.41
C LYS A 63 8.10 -11.80 9.26
N ASN A 64 8.59 -10.74 8.62
CA ASN A 64 9.08 -9.54 9.32
C ASN A 64 7.97 -8.86 10.12
N ALA A 65 6.79 -8.68 9.52
CA ALA A 65 5.64 -8.10 10.22
C ALA A 65 5.24 -8.92 11.45
N LYS A 66 5.25 -10.26 11.35
CA LYS A 66 4.96 -11.15 12.49
C LYS A 66 5.99 -10.97 13.61
N ALA A 67 7.28 -10.92 13.29
CA ALA A 67 8.36 -10.74 14.26
C ALA A 67 8.25 -9.38 14.98
N ILE A 68 8.06 -8.30 14.23
CA ILE A 68 7.89 -6.95 14.78
C ILE A 68 6.64 -6.88 15.67
N LYS A 69 5.52 -7.40 15.19
CA LYS A 69 4.24 -7.42 15.94
C LYS A 69 4.38 -8.16 17.24
N GLN A 70 5.06 -9.33 17.24
CA GLN A 70 5.27 -10.11 18.45
C GLN A 70 6.18 -9.36 19.42
N GLY A 71 7.32 -8.86 18.97
CA GLY A 71 8.26 -8.11 19.83
C GLY A 71 7.62 -6.87 20.46
N LEU A 72 6.80 -6.13 19.71
CA LEU A 72 6.08 -4.99 20.26
C LEU A 72 5.03 -5.40 21.31
N ARG A 73 4.35 -6.52 21.13
CA ARG A 73 3.41 -7.07 22.13
C ARG A 73 4.12 -7.51 23.39
N ASP A 74 5.24 -8.21 23.25
CA ASP A 74 6.06 -8.68 24.37
C ASP A 74 6.64 -7.51 25.17
N ALA A 75 6.88 -6.37 24.51
CA ALA A 75 7.25 -5.10 25.11
C ALA A 75 6.07 -4.32 25.72
N GLY A 76 4.84 -4.87 25.70
CA GLY A 76 3.65 -4.27 26.31
C GLY A 76 2.91 -3.25 25.44
N TYR A 77 3.28 -3.09 24.16
CA TYR A 77 2.57 -2.16 23.26
C TYR A 77 1.27 -2.74 22.70
N THR A 78 0.29 -1.87 22.53
CA THR A 78 -0.94 -2.21 21.80
C THR A 78 -0.70 -2.03 20.30
N VAL A 79 -0.82 -3.12 19.54
CA VAL A 79 -0.55 -3.13 18.10
C VAL A 79 -1.67 -3.77 17.30
N PHE A 80 -1.91 -3.22 16.11
CA PHE A 80 -2.92 -3.66 15.15
C PHE A 80 -2.27 -3.93 13.79
N GLY A 81 -2.99 -4.60 12.88
CA GLY A 81 -2.47 -4.90 11.54
C GLY A 81 -1.49 -6.08 11.51
N GLY A 82 -0.63 -6.12 10.49
CA GLY A 82 0.36 -7.19 10.31
C GLY A 82 -0.25 -8.58 10.05
N VAL A 83 -1.43 -8.65 9.42
CA VAL A 83 -2.14 -9.92 9.09
C VAL A 83 -2.28 -10.08 7.58
N ASN A 84 -2.93 -9.13 6.91
CA ASN A 84 -3.15 -9.18 5.45
C ASN A 84 -2.18 -8.24 4.68
N ALA A 85 -1.42 -7.45 5.41
CA ALA A 85 -0.40 -6.55 4.87
C ALA A 85 0.72 -6.38 5.92
N PRO A 86 1.95 -6.03 5.51
CA PRO A 86 3.09 -5.93 6.42
C PRO A 86 3.06 -4.67 7.32
N TYR A 87 2.02 -3.88 7.23
CA TYR A 87 1.88 -2.65 8.01
C TYR A 87 1.37 -2.94 9.42
N ILE A 88 2.03 -2.36 10.39
CA ILE A 88 1.69 -2.48 11.81
C ILE A 88 1.37 -1.09 12.33
N TRP A 89 0.25 -0.97 13.00
CA TRP A 89 -0.16 0.23 13.71
C TRP A 89 0.14 0.04 15.19
N LEU A 90 0.81 1.00 15.77
CA LEU A 90 1.15 1.02 17.17
C LEU A 90 0.41 2.18 17.85
N LYS A 91 -0.23 1.90 18.99
CA LYS A 91 -0.77 2.95 19.85
C LYS A 91 0.40 3.57 20.62
N THR A 92 0.55 4.89 20.53
CA THR A 92 1.59 5.63 21.27
C THR A 92 1.43 5.42 22.77
N PRO A 93 2.54 5.29 23.51
CA PRO A 93 2.49 5.08 24.96
C PRO A 93 2.08 6.36 25.69
N GLY A 94 1.33 6.21 26.77
CA GLY A 94 0.89 7.32 27.60
C GLY A 94 0.09 8.37 26.84
N GLU A 95 0.43 9.63 27.06
CA GLU A 95 -0.20 10.79 26.42
C GLU A 95 0.61 11.34 25.23
N MET A 96 1.66 10.64 24.79
CA MET A 96 2.51 11.09 23.69
C MET A 96 1.71 11.20 22.39
N THR A 97 1.91 12.29 21.68
CA THR A 97 1.47 12.42 20.28
C THR A 97 2.29 11.50 19.37
N SER A 98 1.79 11.24 18.16
CA SER A 98 2.55 10.39 17.23
C SER A 98 3.86 11.04 16.76
N TRP A 99 3.96 12.38 16.76
CA TRP A 99 5.19 13.10 16.45
C TRP A 99 6.22 12.99 17.56
N GLU A 100 5.84 13.22 18.81
CA GLU A 100 6.73 13.05 19.97
C GLU A 100 7.28 11.62 20.05
N PHE A 101 6.42 10.63 19.81
CA PHE A 101 6.85 9.23 19.83
C PHE A 101 7.76 8.90 18.62
N PHE A 102 7.54 9.50 17.45
CA PHE A 102 8.42 9.36 16.30
C PHE A 102 9.82 9.89 16.61
N ASP A 103 9.91 11.08 17.20
CA ASP A 103 11.19 11.69 17.57
C ASP A 103 11.91 10.89 18.65
N ASP A 104 11.19 10.37 19.65
CA ASP A 104 11.74 9.50 20.68
C ASP A 104 12.30 8.17 20.11
N LEU A 105 11.56 7.53 19.21
CA LEU A 105 12.01 6.32 18.51
C LEU A 105 13.27 6.58 17.69
N LEU A 106 13.32 7.70 16.96
CA LEU A 106 14.48 8.06 16.16
C LEU A 106 15.69 8.34 17.05
N ALA A 107 15.52 9.14 18.10
CA ALA A 107 16.62 9.56 18.97
C ALA A 107 17.18 8.43 19.84
N ARG A 108 16.33 7.53 20.35
CA ARG A 108 16.72 6.52 21.34
C ARG A 108 16.90 5.13 20.77
N ALA A 109 16.16 4.78 19.72
CA ALA A 109 16.19 3.44 19.14
C ALA A 109 16.71 3.40 17.69
N ASN A 110 17.01 4.53 17.07
CA ASN A 110 17.37 4.65 15.65
C ASN A 110 16.31 4.00 14.72
N VAL A 111 15.06 4.04 15.10
CA VAL A 111 13.92 3.49 14.34
C VAL A 111 13.12 4.62 13.72
N VAL A 112 12.90 4.52 12.41
CA VAL A 112 12.05 5.46 11.66
C VAL A 112 10.66 4.83 11.47
N GLY A 113 9.65 5.47 12.06
CA GLY A 113 8.25 5.13 11.84
C GLY A 113 7.55 6.15 10.92
N ASN A 114 6.31 5.91 10.61
CA ASN A 114 5.44 6.91 9.98
C ASN A 114 4.49 7.46 11.04
N THR A 115 4.46 8.80 11.15
CA THR A 115 3.49 9.46 12.02
C THR A 115 2.11 9.46 11.35
N TRP A 116 1.05 9.33 12.15
CA TRP A 116 -0.30 9.51 11.68
C TRP A 116 -0.79 10.91 12.08
N PHE A 117 -1.03 11.75 11.09
CA PHE A 117 -1.69 13.03 11.31
C PHE A 117 -3.19 12.88 11.03
N ARG A 118 -4.01 12.89 12.08
CA ARG A 118 -5.46 13.00 11.93
C ARG A 118 -5.77 14.45 11.63
N ILE A 119 -6.05 14.79 10.38
CA ILE A 119 -6.73 16.04 10.04
C ILE A 119 -8.12 15.93 10.65
N ARG A 120 -8.28 16.52 11.83
CA ARG A 120 -9.60 16.73 12.42
C ARG A 120 -10.23 17.86 11.64
N THR A 121 -11.01 17.53 10.61
CA THR A 121 -11.99 18.49 10.08
C THR A 121 -13.03 18.67 11.17
N GLU A 122 -12.93 19.73 11.93
CA GLU A 122 -14.04 20.21 12.73
C GLU A 122 -15.16 20.57 11.75
N ARG A 123 -16.29 19.88 11.86
CA ARG A 123 -17.57 20.30 11.28
C ARG A 123 -18.32 21.11 12.33
#